data_86c839fc656a0cf0cfaf40ce6a04a328
#
_entry.id   86c839fc656a0cf0cfaf40ce6a04a328
#
_cell.length_a   1.000
_cell.length_b   1.000
_cell.length_c   1.000
_cell.angle_alpha   90.00
_cell.angle_beta   90.00
_cell.angle_gamma   90.00
#
_symmetry.space_group_name_H-M   'P 1'
#
loop_
_entity.id
_entity.type
_entity.pdbx_description
1 polymer ?
#
loop_
_entity_poly.entity_id
_entity_poly.type
_entity_poly.pdbx_seq_one_letter_code
_entity_poly.pdbx_strand_id
1 'polypeptide(L)'
;MGLLGQPVRRTEDRPLLVGAGSYVADLIPEGALTATFVRSTVAHGRLISVDTEEAVRGPGVIAVLTAADLDLQPEPPTLPALNQSMRRTSLATDRVRYVGEPVAVVVAESAAEAADAAELVAVDVEP
;
A
#
# COMPACT_ATOMS: atom_id res chain seq x y z
N MET A 1 34.66 29.10 -7.12
CA MET A 1 35.22 27.74 -7.07
C MET A 1 34.13 26.78 -7.56
N GLY A 2 34.40 25.97 -8.58
CA GLY A 2 33.44 24.98 -9.08
C GLY A 2 33.49 23.72 -8.22
N LEU A 3 32.33 23.08 -8.02
CA LEU A 3 32.23 21.80 -7.30
C LEU A 3 32.65 20.59 -8.15
N LEU A 4 32.83 20.79 -9.45
CA LEU A 4 33.25 19.74 -10.37
C LEU A 4 34.65 19.23 -10.01
N GLY A 5 34.79 17.92 -9.80
CA GLY A 5 36.08 17.28 -9.46
C GLY A 5 36.46 17.38 -7.97
N GLN A 6 35.60 17.95 -7.10
CA GLN A 6 35.86 17.99 -5.66
C GLN A 6 35.09 16.87 -4.94
N PRO A 7 35.72 16.19 -3.96
CA PRO A 7 35.03 15.21 -3.11
C PRO A 7 34.09 15.96 -2.14
N VAL A 8 32.83 16.12 -2.53
CA VAL A 8 31.81 16.72 -1.68
C VAL A 8 31.19 15.64 -0.80
N ARG A 9 31.28 15.79 0.52
CA ARG A 9 30.63 14.91 1.48
C ARG A 9 29.13 15.18 1.50
N ARG A 10 28.32 14.12 1.63
CA ARG A 10 26.88 14.24 1.86
C ARG A 10 26.65 14.89 3.23
N THR A 11 25.63 15.72 3.33
CA THR A 11 25.22 16.35 4.59
C THR A 11 24.75 15.33 5.62
N GLU A 12 24.18 14.22 5.15
CA GLU A 12 23.65 13.14 5.98
C GLU A 12 24.69 12.09 6.42
N ASP A 13 25.92 12.12 5.86
CA ASP A 13 26.93 11.09 6.18
C ASP A 13 27.21 11.00 7.68
N ARG A 14 27.37 12.15 8.34
CA ARG A 14 27.68 12.17 9.77
C ARG A 14 26.57 11.60 10.65
N PRO A 15 25.29 12.02 10.53
CA PRO A 15 24.20 11.42 11.28
C PRO A 15 24.04 9.92 11.04
N LEU A 16 24.17 9.46 9.79
CA LEU A 16 24.04 8.05 9.45
C LEU A 16 25.16 7.19 10.07
N LEU A 17 26.40 7.70 10.05
CA LEU A 17 27.56 6.98 10.60
C LEU A 17 27.54 6.82 12.12
N VAL A 18 26.83 7.70 12.83
CA VAL A 18 26.71 7.64 14.29
C VAL A 18 25.35 7.11 14.78
N GLY A 19 24.53 6.55 13.88
CA GLY A 19 23.21 6.01 14.22
C GLY A 19 22.15 7.07 14.56
N ALA A 20 22.41 8.34 14.22
CA ALA A 20 21.46 9.44 14.41
C ALA A 20 20.64 9.75 13.14
N GLY A 21 20.76 8.94 12.09
CA GLY A 21 19.92 9.01 10.92
C GLY A 21 18.49 8.60 11.27
N SER A 22 17.49 9.27 10.69
CA SER A 22 16.07 8.96 10.89
C SER A 22 15.37 8.97 9.55
N TYR A 23 14.72 7.87 9.21
CA TYR A 23 13.86 7.74 8.05
C TYR A 23 12.39 7.74 8.47
N VAL A 24 11.49 7.90 7.52
CA VAL A 24 10.03 7.90 7.81
C VAL A 24 9.59 6.63 8.54
N ALA A 25 10.20 5.48 8.21
CA ALA A 25 9.91 4.20 8.85
C ALA A 25 10.36 4.14 10.34
N ASP A 26 11.27 5.02 10.76
CA ASP A 26 11.73 5.10 12.15
C ASP A 26 10.85 6.04 13.00
N LEU A 27 9.98 6.79 12.33
CA LEU A 27 9.10 7.77 12.96
C LEU A 27 7.71 7.18 13.13
N ILE A 28 7.55 6.32 14.13
CA ILE A 28 6.25 5.72 14.47
C ILE A 28 5.63 6.54 15.60
N PRO A 29 4.59 7.36 15.36
CA PRO A 29 3.88 8.07 16.41
C PRO A 29 3.23 7.09 17.39
N GLU A 30 3.14 7.47 18.66
CA GLU A 30 2.44 6.68 19.68
C GLU A 30 0.97 6.47 19.26
N GLY A 31 0.49 5.23 19.29
CA GLY A 31 -0.86 4.85 18.88
C GLY A 31 -1.08 4.82 17.37
N ALA A 32 -0.04 4.95 16.55
CA ALA A 32 -0.18 4.77 15.10
C ALA A 32 -0.53 3.33 14.76
N LEU A 33 -1.50 3.17 13.85
CA LEU A 33 -1.85 1.88 13.28
C LEU A 33 -1.04 1.61 12.02
N THR A 34 -0.90 0.35 11.68
CA THR A 34 -0.24 -0.09 10.43
C THR A 34 -1.30 -0.48 9.40
N ALA A 35 -1.13 0.01 8.17
CA ALA A 35 -1.96 -0.36 7.03
C ALA A 35 -1.15 -1.26 6.07
N THR A 36 -1.69 -2.45 5.77
CA THR A 36 -1.11 -3.39 4.79
C THR A 36 -2.11 -3.64 3.67
N PHE A 37 -1.65 -3.48 2.41
CA PHE A 37 -2.50 -3.70 1.25
C PHE A 37 -2.45 -5.15 0.79
N VAL A 38 -3.62 -5.76 0.66
CA VAL A 38 -3.81 -7.03 -0.07
C VAL A 38 -3.77 -6.71 -1.57
N ARG A 39 -2.92 -7.42 -2.30
CA ARG A 39 -2.65 -7.11 -3.71
C ARG A 39 -2.96 -8.29 -4.61
N SER A 40 -3.47 -8.00 -5.81
CA SER A 40 -3.71 -9.01 -6.83
C SER A 40 -2.42 -9.71 -7.24
N THR A 41 -2.47 -11.03 -7.33
CA THR A 41 -1.44 -11.89 -7.94
C THR A 41 -1.71 -12.13 -9.42
N VAL A 42 -2.90 -11.73 -9.92
CA VAL A 42 -3.35 -11.90 -11.30
C VAL A 42 -3.13 -10.63 -12.09
N ALA A 43 -2.66 -10.75 -13.32
CA ALA A 43 -2.35 -9.61 -14.18
C ALA A 43 -3.59 -8.87 -14.68
N HIS A 44 -4.67 -9.58 -14.96
CA HIS A 44 -5.96 -9.02 -15.36
C HIS A 44 -7.07 -10.04 -15.13
N GLY A 45 -8.22 -9.59 -14.66
CA GLY A 45 -9.38 -10.46 -14.49
C GLY A 45 -10.53 -9.74 -13.79
N ARG A 46 -11.69 -10.35 -13.82
CA ARG A 46 -12.87 -9.86 -13.13
C ARG A 46 -12.77 -10.21 -11.65
N LEU A 47 -12.89 -9.23 -10.77
CA LEU A 47 -12.93 -9.45 -9.34
C LEU A 47 -14.31 -10.01 -8.97
N ILE A 48 -14.35 -11.26 -8.53
CA ILE A 48 -15.58 -11.98 -8.18
C ILE A 48 -15.96 -11.70 -6.74
N SER A 49 -14.98 -11.87 -5.82
CA SER A 49 -15.19 -11.62 -4.40
C SER A 49 -13.89 -11.28 -3.69
N VAL A 50 -14.02 -10.57 -2.58
CA VAL A 50 -12.98 -10.35 -1.58
C VAL A 50 -13.57 -10.76 -0.25
N ASP A 51 -13.19 -11.93 0.26
CA ASP A 51 -13.65 -12.42 1.56
C ASP A 51 -12.68 -11.97 2.65
N THR A 52 -13.19 -11.23 3.61
CA THR A 52 -12.43 -10.63 4.71
C THR A 52 -12.80 -11.21 6.07
N GLU A 53 -13.73 -12.18 6.15
CA GLU A 53 -14.29 -12.66 7.42
C GLU A 53 -13.25 -13.22 8.37
N GLU A 54 -12.28 -13.95 7.88
CA GLU A 54 -11.22 -14.53 8.69
C GLU A 54 -10.22 -13.46 9.14
N ALA A 55 -9.85 -12.58 8.22
CA ALA A 55 -8.91 -11.49 8.49
C ALA A 55 -9.40 -10.51 9.55
N VAL A 56 -10.68 -10.17 9.55
CA VAL A 56 -11.30 -9.27 10.55
C VAL A 56 -11.21 -9.84 11.97
N ARG A 57 -11.17 -11.17 12.11
CA ARG A 57 -11.06 -11.84 13.43
C ARG A 57 -9.61 -11.98 13.91
N GLY A 58 -8.64 -11.57 13.10
CA GLY A 58 -7.22 -11.66 13.45
C GLY A 58 -6.85 -10.83 14.67
N PRO A 59 -5.85 -11.25 15.44
CA PRO A 59 -5.36 -10.49 16.59
C PRO A 59 -4.90 -9.09 16.15
N GLY A 60 -5.21 -8.07 16.96
CA GLY A 60 -4.79 -6.69 16.71
C GLY A 60 -5.39 -6.02 15.46
N VAL A 61 -6.27 -6.71 14.72
CA VAL A 61 -6.93 -6.15 13.53
C VAL A 61 -8.02 -5.17 13.96
N ILE A 62 -7.92 -3.94 13.46
CA ILE A 62 -8.88 -2.87 13.72
C ILE A 62 -9.94 -2.81 12.62
N ALA A 63 -9.52 -2.98 11.36
CA ALA A 63 -10.41 -2.99 10.20
C ALA A 63 -9.78 -3.71 9.01
N VAL A 64 -10.64 -4.31 8.19
CA VAL A 64 -10.30 -4.75 6.83
C VAL A 64 -11.29 -4.07 5.89
N LEU A 65 -10.77 -3.24 4.99
CA LEU A 65 -11.58 -2.41 4.10
C LEU A 65 -11.38 -2.83 2.65
N THR A 66 -12.47 -2.95 1.94
CA THR A 66 -12.54 -3.18 0.50
C THR A 66 -13.02 -1.93 -0.23
N ALA A 67 -13.08 -1.97 -1.55
CA ALA A 67 -13.66 -0.86 -2.31
C ALA A 67 -15.16 -0.64 -2.00
N ALA A 68 -15.87 -1.67 -1.53
CA ALA A 68 -17.29 -1.56 -1.17
C ALA A 68 -17.51 -0.78 0.13
N ASP A 69 -16.51 -0.74 1.01
CA ASP A 69 -16.58 -0.06 2.31
C ASP A 69 -16.23 1.44 2.21
N LEU A 70 -15.73 1.86 1.05
CA LEU A 70 -15.17 3.20 0.84
C LEU A 70 -15.87 3.90 -0.34
N ASP A 71 -16.15 5.20 -0.20
CA ASP A 71 -16.63 6.04 -1.32
C ASP A 71 -15.45 6.48 -2.20
N LEU A 72 -14.93 5.53 -2.97
CA LEU A 72 -13.76 5.75 -3.83
C LEU A 72 -14.16 6.41 -5.15
N GLN A 73 -13.66 7.61 -5.39
CA GLN A 73 -13.85 8.29 -6.67
C GLN A 73 -12.73 7.91 -7.66
N PRO A 74 -13.08 7.54 -8.92
CA PRO A 74 -12.09 7.23 -9.91
C PRO A 74 -11.24 8.46 -10.27
N GLU A 75 -9.93 8.36 -10.11
CA GLU A 75 -8.97 9.42 -10.40
C GLU A 75 -8.38 9.28 -11.81
N PRO A 76 -8.22 10.37 -12.55
CA PRO A 76 -7.55 10.34 -13.85
C PRO A 76 -6.03 10.12 -13.67
N PRO A 77 -5.32 9.67 -14.72
CA PRO A 77 -3.87 9.60 -14.70
C PRO A 77 -3.24 10.97 -14.40
N THR A 78 -2.20 10.97 -13.59
CA THR A 78 -1.47 12.20 -13.18
C THR A 78 -0.74 12.87 -14.34
N LEU A 79 -0.32 12.10 -15.36
CA LEU A 79 0.41 12.62 -16.50
C LEU A 79 -0.58 13.02 -17.61
N PRO A 80 -0.61 14.31 -18.05
CA PRO A 80 -1.52 14.77 -19.09
C PRO A 80 -1.36 14.06 -20.44
N ALA A 81 -0.17 13.49 -20.72
CA ALA A 81 0.12 12.73 -21.95
C ALA A 81 -0.56 11.36 -21.99
N LEU A 82 -1.04 10.84 -20.85
CA LEU A 82 -1.78 9.58 -20.82
C LEU A 82 -3.24 9.79 -21.20
N ASN A 83 -3.86 8.72 -21.69
CA ASN A 83 -5.29 8.74 -21.98
C ASN A 83 -6.10 9.01 -20.71
N GLN A 84 -6.76 10.17 -20.65
CA GLN A 84 -7.50 10.63 -19.47
C GLN A 84 -8.77 9.81 -19.17
N SER A 85 -9.17 8.90 -20.07
CA SER A 85 -10.24 7.93 -19.79
C SER A 85 -9.77 6.73 -18.95
N MET A 86 -8.45 6.54 -18.78
CA MET A 86 -7.86 5.49 -17.95
C MET A 86 -7.93 5.86 -16.45
N ARG A 87 -9.15 6.00 -15.96
CA ARG A 87 -9.40 6.30 -14.54
C ARG A 87 -9.29 5.02 -13.71
N ARG A 88 -8.83 5.17 -12.48
CA ARG A 88 -8.75 4.06 -11.51
C ARG A 88 -9.08 4.54 -10.10
N THR A 89 -9.58 3.64 -9.30
CA THR A 89 -9.75 3.82 -7.86
C THR A 89 -8.50 3.34 -7.10
N SER A 90 -8.34 3.75 -5.86
CA SER A 90 -7.23 3.32 -4.99
C SER A 90 -7.28 1.82 -4.65
N LEU A 91 -8.47 1.23 -4.61
CA LEU A 91 -8.69 -0.22 -4.53
C LEU A 91 -9.47 -0.69 -5.75
N ALA A 92 -9.22 -1.91 -6.21
CA ALA A 92 -9.95 -2.52 -7.32
C ALA A 92 -11.44 -2.70 -6.96
N THR A 93 -12.33 -2.34 -7.89
CA THR A 93 -13.79 -2.41 -7.69
C THR A 93 -14.42 -3.58 -8.43
N ASP A 94 -14.24 -3.66 -9.75
CA ASP A 94 -14.90 -4.62 -10.64
C ASP A 94 -13.91 -5.62 -11.26
N ARG A 95 -12.66 -5.21 -11.39
CA ARG A 95 -11.59 -6.02 -12.00
C ARG A 95 -10.22 -5.59 -11.49
N VAL A 96 -9.27 -6.50 -11.59
CA VAL A 96 -7.85 -6.21 -11.47
C VAL A 96 -7.25 -6.00 -12.85
N ARG A 97 -6.30 -5.07 -12.98
CA ARG A 97 -5.74 -4.60 -14.25
C ARG A 97 -4.24 -4.82 -14.37
N TYR A 98 -3.57 -5.12 -13.25
CA TYR A 98 -2.15 -5.44 -13.19
C TYR A 98 -1.81 -6.23 -11.93
N VAL A 99 -0.72 -7.00 -11.98
CA VAL A 99 -0.18 -7.67 -10.80
C VAL A 99 0.23 -6.62 -9.76
N GLY A 100 -0.21 -6.79 -8.53
CA GLY A 100 0.06 -5.85 -7.45
C GLY A 100 -1.00 -4.76 -7.28
N GLU A 101 -2.08 -4.74 -8.08
CA GLU A 101 -3.20 -3.82 -7.86
C GLU A 101 -3.82 -4.07 -6.48
N PRO A 102 -3.97 -3.02 -5.63
CA PRO A 102 -4.58 -3.17 -4.32
C PRO A 102 -6.06 -3.58 -4.45
N VAL A 103 -6.48 -4.58 -3.68
CA VAL A 103 -7.88 -5.06 -3.65
C VAL A 103 -8.54 -4.86 -2.29
N ALA A 104 -7.75 -4.86 -1.21
CA ALA A 104 -8.20 -4.55 0.14
C ALA A 104 -7.08 -3.89 0.94
N VAL A 105 -7.40 -3.32 2.08
CA VAL A 105 -6.44 -2.80 3.05
C VAL A 105 -6.79 -3.32 4.44
N VAL A 106 -5.80 -3.90 5.11
CA VAL A 106 -5.88 -4.32 6.51
C VAL A 106 -5.25 -3.24 7.37
N VAL A 107 -5.93 -2.85 8.43
CA VAL A 107 -5.46 -1.91 9.44
C VAL A 107 -5.36 -2.65 10.76
N ALA A 108 -4.16 -2.69 11.36
CA ALA A 108 -3.90 -3.39 12.62
C ALA A 108 -2.98 -2.58 13.55
N GLU A 109 -2.86 -3.03 14.79
CA GLU A 109 -2.04 -2.40 15.82
C GLU A 109 -0.54 -2.50 15.53
N SER A 110 -0.11 -3.57 14.83
CA SER A 110 1.28 -3.78 14.46
C SER A 110 1.43 -4.22 13.00
N ALA A 111 2.65 -4.07 12.46
CA ALA A 111 2.99 -4.50 11.12
C ALA A 111 2.90 -6.03 10.94
N ALA A 112 3.24 -6.80 11.98
CA ALA A 112 3.15 -8.25 11.96
C ALA A 112 1.68 -8.71 11.88
N GLU A 113 0.82 -8.19 12.74
CA GLU A 113 -0.61 -8.50 12.75
C GLU A 113 -1.29 -8.08 11.44
N ALA A 114 -0.92 -6.92 10.89
CA ALA A 114 -1.44 -6.47 9.60
C ALA A 114 -1.02 -7.40 8.45
N ALA A 115 0.21 -7.91 8.47
CA ALA A 115 0.72 -8.85 7.46
C ALA A 115 0.03 -10.21 7.57
N ASP A 116 -0.04 -10.77 8.78
CA ASP A 116 -0.70 -12.06 9.03
C ASP A 116 -2.17 -12.01 8.62
N ALA A 117 -2.89 -10.96 8.99
CA ALA A 117 -4.28 -10.78 8.61
C ALA A 117 -4.46 -10.56 7.09
N ALA A 118 -3.51 -9.91 6.42
CA ALA A 118 -3.57 -9.72 4.97
C ALA A 118 -3.48 -11.06 4.20
N GLU A 119 -2.79 -12.07 4.75
CA GLU A 119 -2.72 -13.42 4.17
C GLU A 119 -4.05 -14.19 4.32
N LEU A 120 -4.91 -13.80 5.28
CA LEU A 120 -6.22 -14.41 5.50
C LEU A 120 -7.32 -13.85 4.59
N VAL A 121 -7.05 -12.78 3.85
CA VAL A 121 -8.01 -12.23 2.88
C VAL A 121 -8.03 -13.08 1.63
N ALA A 122 -9.15 -13.75 1.36
CA ALA A 122 -9.33 -14.55 0.15
C ALA A 122 -9.85 -13.68 -1.01
N VAL A 123 -9.10 -13.65 -2.11
CA VAL A 123 -9.44 -12.88 -3.31
C VAL A 123 -9.71 -13.84 -4.47
N ASP A 124 -10.94 -13.81 -5.00
CA ASP A 124 -11.34 -14.60 -6.16
C ASP A 124 -11.36 -13.72 -7.41
N VAL A 125 -10.58 -14.10 -8.41
CA VAL A 125 -10.43 -13.39 -9.69
C VAL A 125 -10.59 -14.36 -10.84
N GLU A 126 -11.54 -14.08 -11.72
CA GLU A 126 -11.71 -14.77 -13.00
C GLU A 126 -10.86 -14.07 -14.07
N PRO A 127 -9.78 -14.72 -14.57
CA PRO A 127 -8.85 -14.15 -15.55
C PRO A 127 -9.50 -13.80 -16.90
#